data_f5d79d2272ffc948134ad91e5bae13a9
#
_entry.id   f5d79d2272ffc948134ad91e5bae13a9
#
_cell.length_a   1.000
_cell.length_b   1.000
_cell.length_c   1.000
_cell.angle_alpha   90.00
_cell.angle_beta   90.00
_cell.angle_gamma   90.00
#
_symmetry.space_group_name_H-M   'P 1'
#
loop_
_entity.id
_entity.type
_entity.pdbx_description
1 polymer ?
#
loop_
_entity_poly.entity_id
_entity_poly.type
_entity_poly.pdbx_seq_one_letter_code
_entity_poly.pdbx_strand_id
1 'polypeptide(L)'
;MDEKQHFFHIVSQTSRKFTKKFNERVSPTGLFSAQWAVIFRINQTGPCTQTELCQYLNVESPTMTRTLTRMETVGWIIRTEGKDRREKLISLSETALEMIPVWQEEVDTFEEKTLHNINEEDLQLAFQVLQTIIKNLDD
;
A
#
# COMPACT_ATOMS: atom_id res chain seq x y z
N MET A 1 9.05 30.64 -1.08
CA MET A 1 8.68 29.34 -1.67
C MET A 1 7.51 29.56 -2.60
N ASP A 2 7.63 29.16 -3.86
CA ASP A 2 6.52 29.33 -4.80
C ASP A 2 5.44 28.26 -4.59
N GLU A 3 4.31 28.43 -5.26
CA GLU A 3 3.17 27.52 -5.12
C GLU A 3 3.49 26.07 -5.49
N LYS A 4 4.34 25.86 -6.51
CA LYS A 4 4.71 24.52 -6.95
C LYS A 4 5.56 23.79 -5.91
N GLN A 5 6.51 24.50 -5.31
CA GLN A 5 7.33 23.96 -4.24
C GLN A 5 6.48 23.65 -3.01
N HIS A 6 5.54 24.52 -2.67
CA HIS A 6 4.59 24.31 -1.59
C HIS A 6 3.74 23.06 -1.83
N PHE A 7 3.25 22.91 -3.07
CA PHE A 7 2.42 21.75 -3.41
C PHE A 7 3.17 20.43 -3.16
N PHE A 8 4.37 20.29 -3.70
CA PHE A 8 5.13 19.05 -3.52
C PHE A 8 5.59 18.85 -2.07
N HIS A 9 5.87 19.93 -1.36
CA HIS A 9 6.17 19.84 0.07
C HIS A 9 4.98 19.28 0.85
N ILE A 10 3.76 19.76 0.54
CA ILE A 10 2.52 19.28 1.18
C ILE A 10 2.25 17.81 0.80
N VAL A 11 2.46 17.43 -0.46
CA VAL A 11 2.30 16.02 -0.88
C VAL A 11 3.21 15.12 -0.04
N SER A 12 4.48 15.50 0.11
CA SER A 12 5.45 14.72 0.91
C SER A 12 5.06 14.64 2.38
N GLN A 13 4.64 15.76 2.96
CA GLN A 13 4.21 15.79 4.37
C GLN A 13 2.94 14.97 4.58
N THR A 14 2.00 15.07 3.66
CA THR A 14 0.74 14.32 3.70
C THR A 14 1.02 12.82 3.70
N SER A 15 1.90 12.37 2.81
CA SER A 15 2.27 10.96 2.72
C SER A 15 2.90 10.47 4.03
N ARG A 16 3.86 11.21 4.58
CA ARG A 16 4.54 10.82 5.83
C ARG A 16 3.57 10.81 7.02
N LYS A 17 2.74 11.83 7.13
CA LYS A 17 1.79 11.94 8.23
C LYS A 17 0.71 10.87 8.14
N PHE A 18 0.21 10.61 6.92
CA PHE A 18 -0.75 9.55 6.68
C PHE A 18 -0.18 8.19 7.11
N THR A 19 1.03 7.86 6.67
CA THR A 19 1.68 6.60 7.02
C THR A 19 1.84 6.45 8.53
N LYS A 20 2.28 7.51 9.20
CA LYS A 20 2.45 7.49 10.66
C LYS A 20 1.14 7.23 11.39
N LYS A 21 0.10 7.97 11.03
CA LYS A 21 -1.22 7.84 11.67
C LYS A 21 -1.90 6.53 11.33
N PHE A 22 -1.74 6.07 10.09
CA PHE A 22 -2.22 4.76 9.68
C PHE A 22 -1.61 3.66 10.55
N ASN A 23 -0.27 3.68 10.71
CA ASN A 23 0.42 2.69 11.52
C ASN A 23 0.00 2.74 12.99
N GLU A 24 -0.19 3.93 13.54
CA GLU A 24 -0.71 4.06 14.91
C GLU A 24 -2.07 3.39 15.07
N ARG A 25 -2.92 3.49 14.06
CA ARG A 25 -4.27 2.91 14.08
C ARG A 25 -4.27 1.40 13.93
N VAL A 26 -3.48 0.86 12.99
CA VAL A 26 -3.58 -0.56 12.63
C VAL A 26 -2.55 -1.46 13.31
N SER A 27 -1.47 -0.89 13.87
CA SER A 27 -0.42 -1.69 14.50
C SER A 27 -0.90 -2.58 15.65
N PRO A 28 -1.95 -2.23 16.44
CA PRO A 28 -2.47 -3.16 17.43
C PRO A 28 -2.97 -4.49 16.85
N THR A 29 -3.32 -4.52 15.55
CA THR A 29 -3.72 -5.76 14.88
C THR A 29 -2.54 -6.52 14.27
N GLY A 30 -1.31 -6.00 14.46
CA GLY A 30 -0.10 -6.58 13.88
C GLY A 30 0.24 -6.09 12.47
N LEU A 31 -0.57 -5.18 11.94
CA LEU A 31 -0.43 -4.70 10.56
C LEU A 31 0.34 -3.37 10.51
N PHE A 32 1.09 -3.17 9.43
CA PHE A 32 1.74 -1.89 9.10
C PHE A 32 1.40 -1.51 7.66
N SER A 33 1.50 -0.22 7.33
CA SER A 33 1.06 0.29 6.03
C SER A 33 1.74 -0.39 4.85
N ALA A 34 3.03 -0.69 4.94
CA ALA A 34 3.76 -1.38 3.88
C ALA A 34 3.21 -2.78 3.64
N GLN A 35 2.81 -3.48 4.70
CA GLN A 35 2.21 -4.81 4.61
C GLN A 35 0.80 -4.74 4.05
N TRP A 36 0.01 -3.77 4.48
CA TRP A 36 -1.34 -3.58 3.97
C TRP A 36 -1.34 -3.31 2.46
N ALA A 37 -0.39 -2.49 1.98
CA ALA A 37 -0.27 -2.22 0.55
C ALA A 37 -0.08 -3.50 -0.25
N VAL A 38 0.77 -4.42 0.23
CA VAL A 38 1.01 -5.72 -0.40
C VAL A 38 -0.27 -6.58 -0.35
N ILE A 39 -0.87 -6.70 0.82
CA ILE A 39 -2.08 -7.51 1.02
C ILE A 39 -3.21 -7.03 0.13
N PHE A 40 -3.44 -5.72 0.11
CA PHE A 40 -4.49 -5.10 -0.70
C PHE A 40 -4.30 -5.41 -2.18
N ARG A 41 -3.06 -5.26 -2.67
CA ARG A 41 -2.76 -5.53 -4.09
C ARG A 41 -2.99 -6.99 -4.45
N ILE A 42 -2.47 -7.92 -3.64
CA ILE A 42 -2.63 -9.35 -3.90
C ILE A 42 -4.10 -9.76 -3.82
N ASN A 43 -4.83 -9.20 -2.86
CA ASN A 43 -6.27 -9.49 -2.72
C ASN A 43 -7.07 -9.02 -3.93
N GLN A 44 -6.66 -7.92 -4.56
CA GLN A 44 -7.32 -7.41 -5.77
C GLN A 44 -7.01 -8.22 -7.02
N THR A 45 -5.76 -8.61 -7.21
CA THR A 45 -5.30 -9.13 -8.50
C THR A 45 -4.88 -10.61 -8.46
N GLY A 46 -4.81 -11.20 -7.27
CA GLY A 46 -4.31 -12.56 -7.09
C GLY A 46 -2.80 -12.62 -6.93
N PRO A 47 -2.25 -13.83 -6.84
CA PRO A 47 -0.81 -14.03 -6.65
C PRO A 47 0.03 -13.29 -7.69
N CYS A 48 1.16 -12.76 -7.27
CA CYS A 48 2.05 -11.98 -8.13
C CYS A 48 3.51 -12.17 -7.71
N THR A 49 4.42 -11.70 -8.55
CA THR A 49 5.86 -11.76 -8.26
C THR A 49 6.30 -10.54 -7.46
N GLN A 50 7.47 -10.64 -6.83
CA GLN A 50 8.06 -9.50 -6.12
C GLN A 50 8.32 -8.32 -7.07
N THR A 51 8.78 -8.60 -8.29
CA THR A 51 9.02 -7.56 -9.30
C THR A 51 7.73 -6.78 -9.60
N GLU A 52 6.62 -7.49 -9.78
CA GLU A 52 5.32 -6.85 -10.02
C GLU A 52 4.89 -5.96 -8.85
N LEU A 53 5.10 -6.44 -7.61
CA LEU A 53 4.80 -5.64 -6.42
C LEU A 53 5.66 -4.39 -6.32
N CYS A 54 6.96 -4.51 -6.60
CA CYS A 54 7.87 -3.36 -6.58
C CYS A 54 7.46 -2.30 -7.61
N GLN A 55 7.12 -2.75 -8.81
CA GLN A 55 6.70 -1.84 -9.89
C GLN A 55 5.39 -1.13 -9.55
N TYR A 56 4.40 -1.88 -9.10
CA TYR A 56 3.08 -1.30 -8.80
C TYR A 56 3.13 -0.35 -7.60
N LEU A 57 3.83 -0.75 -6.54
CA LEU A 57 3.88 0.03 -5.30
C LEU A 57 4.99 1.09 -5.29
N ASN A 58 5.82 1.14 -6.33
CA ASN A 58 6.97 2.05 -6.39
C ASN A 58 7.90 1.89 -5.18
N VAL A 59 8.23 0.64 -4.87
CA VAL A 59 9.09 0.29 -3.73
C VAL A 59 10.34 -0.41 -4.25
N GLU A 60 11.49 -0.02 -3.72
CA GLU A 60 12.77 -0.62 -4.06
C GLU A 60 12.85 -2.08 -3.61
N SER A 61 13.55 -2.91 -4.40
CA SER A 61 13.61 -4.35 -4.16
C SER A 61 14.12 -4.72 -2.75
N PRO A 62 15.19 -4.11 -2.22
CA PRO A 62 15.64 -4.45 -0.86
C PRO A 62 14.59 -4.16 0.22
N THR A 63 13.86 -3.06 0.10
CA THR A 63 12.79 -2.72 1.03
C THR A 63 11.64 -3.73 0.93
N MET A 64 11.26 -4.10 -0.30
CA MET A 64 10.24 -5.09 -0.53
C MET A 64 10.65 -6.45 0.05
N THR A 65 11.90 -6.85 -0.13
CA THR A 65 12.42 -8.10 0.43
C THR A 65 12.24 -8.14 1.96
N ARG A 66 12.58 -7.03 2.64
CA ARG A 66 12.41 -6.95 4.10
C ARG A 66 10.94 -7.05 4.51
N THR A 67 10.08 -6.33 3.80
CA THR A 67 8.63 -6.38 4.07
C THR A 67 8.08 -7.79 3.90
N LEU A 68 8.39 -8.44 2.77
CA LEU A 68 7.90 -9.79 2.48
C LEU A 68 8.45 -10.83 3.44
N THR A 69 9.71 -10.70 3.84
CA THR A 69 10.32 -11.62 4.81
C THR A 69 9.59 -11.55 6.16
N ARG A 70 9.27 -10.35 6.62
CA ARG A 70 8.49 -10.17 7.86
C ARG A 70 7.09 -10.76 7.74
N MET A 71 6.45 -10.52 6.59
CA MET A 71 5.10 -11.05 6.33
C MET A 71 5.09 -12.57 6.29
N GLU A 72 6.12 -13.18 5.72
CA GLU A 72 6.27 -14.62 5.69
C GLU A 72 6.48 -15.18 7.10
N THR A 73 7.31 -14.51 7.90
CA THR A 73 7.59 -14.93 9.27
C THR A 73 6.34 -14.90 10.15
N VAL A 74 5.50 -13.87 10.01
CA VAL A 74 4.25 -13.78 10.78
C VAL A 74 3.11 -14.61 10.18
N GLY A 75 3.33 -15.16 8.99
CA GLY A 75 2.36 -16.06 8.37
C GLY A 75 1.27 -15.40 7.53
N TRP A 76 1.53 -14.18 7.03
CA TRP A 76 0.56 -13.49 6.16
C TRP A 76 0.68 -13.88 4.69
N ILE A 77 1.87 -14.28 4.24
CA ILE A 77 2.09 -14.65 2.83
C ILE A 77 2.76 -16.01 2.71
N ILE A 78 2.55 -16.60 1.53
CA ILE A 78 3.16 -17.87 1.13
C ILE A 78 3.88 -17.61 -0.19
N ARG A 79 5.08 -18.15 -0.33
CA ARG A 79 5.83 -18.12 -1.58
C ARG A 79 5.75 -19.49 -2.24
N THR A 80 5.30 -19.53 -3.49
CA THR A 80 5.23 -20.75 -4.29
C THR A 80 6.03 -20.57 -5.56
N GLU A 81 6.43 -21.69 -6.19
CA GLU A 81 7.15 -21.61 -7.45
C GLU A 81 6.24 -21.16 -8.57
N GLY A 82 6.72 -20.18 -9.35
CA GLY A 82 6.03 -19.73 -10.56
C GLY A 82 6.41 -20.59 -11.75
N LYS A 83 6.05 -20.11 -12.97
CA LYS A 83 6.36 -20.78 -14.23
C LYS A 83 7.87 -20.89 -14.48
N ASP A 84 8.65 -19.97 -13.95
CA ASP A 84 10.10 -19.97 -14.01
C ASP A 84 10.62 -20.19 -12.59
N ARG A 85 11.63 -21.05 -12.43
CA ARG A 85 12.26 -21.33 -11.12
C ARG A 85 12.81 -20.10 -10.42
N ARG A 86 13.09 -19.04 -11.17
CA ARG A 86 13.61 -17.78 -10.65
C ARG A 86 12.52 -16.89 -10.08
N GLU A 87 11.28 -17.10 -10.50
CA GLU A 87 10.14 -16.30 -10.06
C GLU A 87 9.33 -17.08 -9.05
N LYS A 88 9.18 -16.52 -7.87
CA LYS A 88 8.28 -17.06 -6.87
C LYS A 88 7.02 -16.23 -6.86
N LEU A 89 5.89 -16.91 -6.88
CA LEU A 89 4.59 -16.25 -6.70
C LEU A 89 4.33 -16.04 -5.23
N ILE A 90 3.88 -14.85 -4.92
CA ILE A 90 3.53 -14.45 -3.56
C ILE A 90 2.01 -14.45 -3.47
N SER A 91 1.47 -15.21 -2.54
CA SER A 91 0.03 -15.30 -2.30
C SER A 91 -0.27 -15.08 -0.83
N LEU A 92 -1.54 -14.77 -0.54
CA LEU A 92 -2.00 -14.59 0.83
C LEU A 92 -2.25 -15.94 1.47
N SER A 93 -1.88 -16.08 2.75
CA SER A 93 -2.20 -17.26 3.54
C SER A 93 -3.67 -17.25 3.93
N GLU A 94 -4.18 -18.40 4.39
CA GLU A 94 -5.54 -18.49 4.93
C GLU A 94 -5.72 -17.53 6.12
N THR A 95 -4.70 -17.44 6.97
CA THR A 95 -4.72 -16.54 8.13
C THR A 95 -4.88 -15.08 7.70
N ALA A 96 -4.15 -14.66 6.66
CA ALA A 96 -4.29 -13.31 6.12
C ALA A 96 -5.69 -13.09 5.56
N LEU A 97 -6.22 -14.05 4.79
CA LEU A 97 -7.55 -13.95 4.22
C LEU A 97 -8.63 -13.80 5.31
N GLU A 98 -8.48 -14.50 6.42
CA GLU A 98 -9.39 -14.38 7.56
C GLU A 98 -9.29 -13.01 8.24
N MET A 99 -8.11 -12.39 8.23
CA MET A 99 -7.87 -11.10 8.87
C MET A 99 -8.30 -9.91 8.00
N ILE A 100 -8.42 -10.08 6.70
CA ILE A 100 -8.74 -8.98 5.79
C ILE A 100 -10.00 -8.21 6.21
N PRO A 101 -11.12 -8.85 6.57
CA PRO A 101 -12.30 -8.08 7.00
C PRO A 101 -12.02 -7.21 8.23
N VAL A 102 -11.21 -7.68 9.17
CA VAL A 102 -10.84 -6.92 10.36
C VAL A 102 -9.98 -5.72 9.97
N TRP A 103 -8.96 -5.95 9.16
CA TRP A 103 -8.08 -4.88 8.69
C TRP A 103 -8.84 -3.86 7.84
N GLN A 104 -9.71 -4.34 6.95
CA GLN A 104 -10.48 -3.47 6.07
C GLN A 104 -11.39 -2.53 6.87
N GLU A 105 -12.02 -3.02 7.92
CA GLU A 105 -12.86 -2.21 8.79
C GLU A 105 -12.05 -1.08 9.45
N GLU A 106 -10.86 -1.40 9.96
CA GLU A 106 -9.98 -0.40 10.56
C GLU A 106 -9.50 0.62 9.56
N VAL A 107 -9.13 0.18 8.36
CA VAL A 107 -8.69 1.05 7.27
C VAL A 107 -9.83 1.95 6.81
N ASP A 108 -11.01 1.40 6.59
CA ASP A 108 -12.18 2.17 6.15
C ASP A 108 -12.53 3.27 7.15
N THR A 109 -12.54 2.95 8.43
CA THR A 109 -12.82 3.92 9.50
C THR A 109 -11.77 5.03 9.50
N PHE A 110 -10.49 4.66 9.36
CA PHE A 110 -9.40 5.62 9.30
C PHE A 110 -9.52 6.54 8.08
N GLU A 111 -9.81 5.97 6.92
CA GLU A 111 -9.93 6.73 5.67
C GLU A 111 -11.13 7.68 5.70
N GLU A 112 -12.27 7.23 6.19
CA GLU A 112 -13.45 8.08 6.34
C GLU A 112 -13.16 9.29 7.23
N LYS A 113 -12.50 9.05 8.35
CA LYS A 113 -12.11 10.13 9.27
C LYS A 113 -11.12 11.09 8.63
N THR A 114 -10.16 10.55 7.88
CA THR A 114 -9.12 11.34 7.21
C THR A 114 -9.72 12.23 6.11
N LEU A 115 -10.75 11.75 5.44
CA LEU A 115 -11.42 12.48 4.37
C LEU A 115 -12.60 13.33 4.85
N HIS A 116 -12.76 13.53 6.16
CA HIS A 116 -13.82 14.32 6.73
C HIS A 116 -13.83 15.75 6.14
N ASN A 117 -15.01 16.24 5.78
CA ASN A 117 -15.23 17.56 5.18
C ASN A 117 -14.63 17.75 3.77
N ILE A 118 -14.32 16.64 3.10
CA ILE A 118 -13.90 16.70 1.69
C ILE A 118 -15.02 16.07 0.86
N ASN A 119 -15.54 16.83 -0.10
CA ASN A 119 -16.60 16.30 -0.96
C ASN A 119 -16.03 15.39 -2.04
N GLU A 120 -16.89 14.55 -2.62
CA GLU A 120 -16.48 13.55 -3.62
C GLU A 120 -15.89 14.17 -4.88
N GLU A 121 -16.41 15.33 -5.31
CA GLU A 121 -15.91 15.99 -6.53
C GLU A 121 -14.47 16.45 -6.35
N ASP A 122 -14.17 17.07 -5.21
CA ASP A 122 -12.81 17.51 -4.90
C ASP A 122 -11.87 16.34 -4.73
N LEU A 123 -12.31 15.28 -4.08
CA LEU A 123 -11.50 14.07 -3.91
C LEU A 123 -11.17 13.44 -5.27
N GLN A 124 -12.16 13.35 -6.16
CA GLN A 124 -11.97 12.79 -7.49
C GLN A 124 -11.01 13.64 -8.31
N LEU A 125 -11.12 14.96 -8.22
CA LEU A 125 -10.22 15.87 -8.91
C LEU A 125 -8.78 15.71 -8.40
N ALA A 126 -8.60 15.67 -7.08
CA ALA A 126 -7.30 15.46 -6.48
C ALA A 126 -6.68 14.13 -6.92
N PHE A 127 -7.48 13.07 -6.96
CA PHE A 127 -7.05 11.75 -7.43
C PHE A 127 -6.56 11.82 -8.87
N GLN A 128 -7.30 12.47 -9.76
CA GLN A 128 -6.93 12.63 -11.17
C GLN A 128 -5.62 13.41 -11.32
N VAL A 129 -5.45 14.47 -10.54
CA VAL A 129 -4.23 15.27 -10.56
C VAL A 129 -3.03 14.42 -10.15
N LEU A 130 -3.15 13.66 -9.05
CA LEU A 130 -2.07 12.78 -8.59
C LEU A 130 -1.73 11.69 -9.61
N GLN A 131 -2.74 11.12 -10.26
CA GLN A 131 -2.51 10.13 -11.33
C GLN A 131 -1.74 10.73 -12.49
N THR A 132 -2.07 11.95 -12.90
CA THR A 132 -1.36 12.65 -13.97
C THR A 132 0.10 12.92 -13.57
N ILE A 133 0.32 13.32 -12.32
CA ILE A 133 1.68 13.55 -11.81
C ILE A 133 2.50 12.27 -11.87
N ILE A 134 1.93 11.15 -11.41
CA ILE A 134 2.61 9.84 -11.46
C ILE A 134 2.98 9.49 -12.90
N LYS A 135 2.05 9.66 -13.83
CA LYS A 135 2.30 9.38 -15.24
C LYS A 135 3.44 10.23 -15.80
N ASN A 136 3.46 11.51 -15.47
CA ASN A 136 4.52 12.42 -15.93
C ASN A 136 5.88 12.05 -15.33
N LEU A 137 5.90 11.52 -14.12
CA LEU A 137 7.14 11.07 -13.47
C LEU A 137 7.71 9.81 -14.12
N ASP A 138 6.89 9.03 -14.79
CA ASP A 138 7.32 7.80 -15.48
C ASP A 138 7.93 8.08 -16.86
N ASP A 139 7.81 9.28 -17.36
CA ASP A 139 8.39 9.70 -18.66
C ASP A 139 9.88 10.05 -18.55
#